data_4ddbe743307e1e3fa990b97583e3de5c
#
_entry.id   4ddbe743307e1e3fa990b97583e3de5c
#
_cell.length_a   1.000
_cell.length_b   1.000
_cell.length_c   1.000
_cell.angle_alpha   90.00
_cell.angle_beta   90.00
_cell.angle_gamma   90.00
#
_symmetry.space_group_name_H-M   'P 1'
#
loop_
_entity.id
_entity.type
_entity.pdbx_description
1 polymer ?
#
loop_
_entity_poly.entity_id
_entity_poly.type
_entity_poly.pdbx_seq_one_letter_code
_entity_poly.pdbx_strand_id
1 'polypeptide(L)'
;RGHLVWREGCAINAPDSPGGGRPRVLFQLVPEGKTVKNRVHLDVRPADGDAEALRASMLDRGATQIGAGRQGPHTWVVFTDPEGNEFCI
;
A
#
# COMPACT_ATOMS: atom_id res chain seq x y z
N ARG A 1 12.73 9.60 -7.15
CA ARG A 1 11.67 9.59 -7.41
C ARG A 1 10.52 9.65 -6.43
N GLY A 2 10.18 10.60 -5.80
CA GLY A 2 8.99 10.75 -5.00
C GLY A 2 9.03 10.14 -3.61
N HIS A 3 10.19 9.73 -3.11
CA HIS A 3 10.26 9.30 -1.72
C HIS A 3 11.52 9.87 -1.06
N LEU A 4 11.39 10.04 0.25
CA LEU A 4 12.47 10.51 1.11
C LEU A 4 12.75 9.44 2.14
N VAL A 5 14.00 9.15 2.39
CA VAL A 5 14.42 8.14 3.36
C VAL A 5 15.29 8.80 4.42
N TRP A 6 15.01 8.53 5.68
CA TRP A 6 15.84 8.97 6.78
C TRP A 6 15.81 7.90 7.88
N ARG A 7 16.58 8.15 8.93
CA ARG A 7 16.89 7.16 9.95
C ARG A 7 15.69 6.42 10.52
N GLU A 8 14.59 7.11 10.74
CA GLU A 8 13.44 6.57 11.45
C GLU A 8 12.24 6.34 10.56
N GLY A 9 12.38 6.51 9.27
CA GLY A 9 11.26 6.32 8.37
C GLY A 9 11.56 6.75 6.96
N CYS A 10 10.51 6.76 6.16
CA CYS A 10 10.57 7.27 4.79
C CYS A 10 9.21 7.79 4.39
N ALA A 11 9.20 8.63 3.39
CA ALA A 11 7.96 9.18 2.85
C ALA A 11 7.91 8.98 1.36
N ILE A 12 6.71 8.71 0.86
CA ILE A 12 6.44 8.61 -0.57
C ILE A 12 5.60 9.82 -0.95
N ASN A 13 6.08 10.59 -1.90
CA ASN A 13 5.38 11.77 -2.41
C ASN A 13 4.98 11.52 -3.85
N ALA A 14 3.84 12.06 -4.26
CA ALA A 14 3.45 12.02 -5.65
C ALA A 14 4.42 12.93 -6.44
N PRO A 15 5.12 12.40 -7.46
CA PRO A 15 6.16 13.16 -8.14
C PRO A 15 5.62 14.36 -8.90
N ASP A 16 4.38 14.32 -9.34
CA ASP A 16 3.77 15.36 -10.16
C ASP A 16 2.75 16.17 -9.38
N SER A 17 3.04 16.45 -8.11
CA SER A 17 2.11 17.18 -7.27
C SER A 17 2.79 18.36 -6.60
N PRO A 18 3.33 19.30 -7.38
CA PRO A 18 3.91 20.49 -6.80
C PRO A 18 2.82 21.28 -6.07
N GLY A 19 3.16 21.85 -4.95
CA GLY A 19 2.19 22.59 -4.16
C GLY A 19 1.25 21.76 -3.33
N GLY A 20 1.47 20.45 -3.26
CA GLY A 20 0.77 19.60 -2.32
C GLY A 20 -0.63 19.17 -2.74
N GLY A 21 -0.86 19.02 -4.04
CA GLY A 21 -2.16 18.57 -4.53
C GLY A 21 -2.55 17.16 -4.14
N ARG A 22 -1.61 16.34 -3.70
CA ARG A 22 -1.85 14.95 -3.30
C ARG A 22 -1.21 14.66 -1.95
N PRO A 23 -1.78 13.76 -1.17
CA PRO A 23 -1.23 13.41 0.13
C PRO A 23 0.10 12.68 -0.02
N ARG A 24 0.90 12.81 1.00
CA ARG A 24 2.15 12.09 1.17
C ARG A 24 1.87 10.88 2.07
N VAL A 25 2.53 9.76 1.80
CA VAL A 25 2.48 8.58 2.67
C VAL A 25 3.79 8.51 3.44
N LEU A 26 3.68 8.55 4.77
CA LEU A 26 4.82 8.49 5.66
C LEU A 26 4.91 7.12 6.29
N PHE A 27 6.09 6.50 6.20
CA PHE A 27 6.40 5.25 6.90
C PHE A 27 7.33 5.60 8.04
N GLN A 28 6.92 5.29 9.24
CA GLN A 28 7.66 5.67 10.44
C GLN A 28 8.02 4.42 11.23
N LEU A 29 9.28 4.35 11.65
CA LEU A 29 9.74 3.26 12.48
C LEU A 29 9.14 3.38 13.87
N VAL A 30 8.59 2.29 14.37
CA VAL A 30 8.08 2.21 15.74
C VAL A 30 8.62 0.95 16.40
N PRO A 31 8.75 0.95 17.73
CA PRO A 31 9.31 -0.22 18.42
C PRO A 31 8.37 -1.43 18.45
N GLU A 32 7.07 -1.21 18.34
CA GLU A 32 6.11 -2.30 18.43
C GLU A 32 5.97 -3.03 17.11
N GLY A 33 5.86 -4.37 17.18
CA GLY A 33 5.48 -5.16 16.03
C GLY A 33 3.98 -5.08 15.76
N LYS A 34 3.60 -5.53 14.57
CA LYS A 34 2.19 -5.58 14.16
C LYS A 34 1.52 -6.78 14.84
N THR A 35 0.55 -6.55 15.69
CA THR A 35 -0.14 -7.61 16.44
C THR A 35 -1.64 -7.64 16.26
N VAL A 36 -2.25 -6.53 15.87
CA VAL A 36 -3.69 -6.44 15.70
C VAL A 36 -4.04 -6.07 14.27
N LYS A 37 -5.26 -6.42 13.85
CA LYS A 37 -5.72 -6.08 12.52
C LYS A 37 -5.86 -4.57 12.38
N ASN A 38 -5.40 -4.03 11.27
CA ASN A 38 -5.64 -2.63 10.94
C ASN A 38 -7.12 -2.43 10.59
N ARG A 39 -7.73 -1.42 11.20
CA ARG A 39 -9.11 -1.07 10.90
C ARG A 39 -9.23 -0.10 9.74
N VAL A 40 -8.11 0.54 9.40
CA VAL A 40 -8.00 1.43 8.25
C VAL A 40 -6.87 0.91 7.39
N HIS A 41 -7.10 0.77 6.10
CA HIS A 41 -6.07 0.31 5.18
C HIS A 41 -6.21 1.04 3.85
N LEU A 42 -5.16 0.96 3.03
CA LEU A 42 -5.15 1.58 1.73
C LEU A 42 -5.82 0.68 0.70
N ASP A 43 -6.59 1.30 -0.18
CA ASP A 43 -7.05 0.68 -1.42
C ASP A 43 -6.20 1.26 -2.54
N VAL A 44 -5.47 0.41 -3.22
CA VAL A 44 -4.51 0.83 -4.24
C VAL A 44 -5.06 0.52 -5.62
N ARG A 45 -4.98 1.49 -6.52
CA ARG A 45 -5.41 1.32 -7.90
C ARG A 45 -4.26 1.64 -8.84
N PRO A 46 -4.01 0.78 -9.83
CA PRO A 46 -2.97 1.10 -10.82
C PRO A 46 -3.43 2.21 -11.75
N ALA A 47 -2.51 3.09 -12.11
CA ALA A 47 -2.81 4.20 -13.00
C ALA A 47 -3.23 3.71 -14.39
N ASP A 48 -2.71 2.58 -14.84
CA ASP A 48 -3.03 2.00 -16.14
C ASP A 48 -4.25 1.08 -16.13
N GLY A 49 -4.86 0.89 -14.96
CA GLY A 49 -6.04 0.03 -14.83
C GLY A 49 -5.75 -1.46 -14.79
N ASP A 50 -4.50 -1.87 -14.85
CA ASP A 50 -4.14 -3.29 -14.86
C ASP A 50 -3.91 -3.79 -13.43
N ALA A 51 -5.00 -4.12 -12.74
CA ALA A 51 -4.93 -4.59 -11.36
C ALA A 51 -4.23 -5.95 -11.26
N GLU A 52 -4.38 -6.80 -12.26
CA GLU A 52 -3.77 -8.12 -12.24
C GLU A 52 -2.26 -8.04 -12.28
N ALA A 53 -1.72 -7.20 -13.13
CA ALA A 53 -0.28 -6.98 -13.20
C ALA A 53 0.26 -6.36 -11.92
N LEU A 54 -0.49 -5.42 -11.33
CA LEU A 54 -0.08 -4.81 -10.06
C LEU A 54 -0.04 -5.84 -8.94
N ARG A 55 -1.06 -6.70 -8.84
CA ARG A 55 -1.10 -7.76 -7.83
C ARG A 55 0.08 -8.71 -7.97
N ALA A 56 0.39 -9.13 -9.18
CA ALA A 56 1.54 -10.00 -9.44
C ALA A 56 2.84 -9.32 -9.02
N SER A 57 2.98 -8.04 -9.31
CA SER A 57 4.16 -7.27 -8.91
C SER A 57 4.30 -7.19 -7.39
N MET A 58 3.18 -7.03 -6.68
CA MET A 58 3.22 -6.97 -5.23
C MET A 58 3.67 -8.30 -4.62
N LEU A 59 3.14 -9.41 -5.12
CA LEU A 59 3.58 -10.73 -4.67
C LEU A 59 5.07 -10.94 -4.91
N ASP A 60 5.55 -10.52 -6.07
CA ASP A 60 6.97 -10.64 -6.41
C ASP A 60 7.84 -9.79 -5.48
N ARG A 61 7.31 -8.71 -4.96
CA ARG A 61 8.03 -7.80 -4.05
C ARG A 61 7.89 -8.16 -2.58
N GLY A 62 7.22 -9.26 -2.25
CA GLY A 62 7.15 -9.73 -0.87
C GLY A 62 5.82 -9.56 -0.17
N ALA A 63 4.79 -9.07 -0.85
CA ALA A 63 3.46 -9.04 -0.28
C ALA A 63 2.87 -10.45 -0.23
N THR A 64 1.97 -10.66 0.71
CA THR A 64 1.26 -11.93 0.85
C THR A 64 -0.22 -11.70 0.64
N GLN A 65 -0.84 -12.52 -0.20
CA GLN A 65 -2.28 -12.47 -0.38
C GLN A 65 -2.97 -13.21 0.77
N ILE A 66 -3.90 -12.54 1.43
CA ILE A 66 -4.60 -13.13 2.58
C ILE A 66 -6.10 -13.25 2.40
N GLY A 67 -6.66 -12.69 1.34
CA GLY A 67 -8.09 -12.79 1.10
C GLY A 67 -8.54 -12.04 -0.13
N ALA A 68 -9.85 -12.04 -0.32
CA ALA A 68 -10.48 -11.32 -1.41
C ALA A 68 -11.89 -10.94 -0.97
N GLY A 69 -12.45 -9.92 -1.61
CA GLY A 69 -13.79 -9.46 -1.32
C GLY A 69 -14.52 -9.05 -2.58
N ARG A 70 -15.83 -8.90 -2.41
CA ARG A 70 -16.70 -8.49 -3.50
C ARG A 70 -17.90 -7.72 -2.95
N GLN A 71 -18.25 -6.66 -3.64
CA GLN A 71 -19.47 -5.92 -3.35
C GLN A 71 -20.07 -5.46 -4.68
N GLY A 72 -21.18 -6.10 -5.08
CA GLY A 72 -21.76 -5.85 -6.39
C GLY A 72 -20.77 -6.17 -7.50
N PRO A 73 -20.53 -5.25 -8.45
CA PRO A 73 -19.55 -5.47 -9.50
C PRO A 73 -18.10 -5.23 -9.06
N HIS A 74 -17.89 -4.73 -7.84
CA HIS A 74 -16.58 -4.38 -7.35
C HIS A 74 -15.93 -5.57 -6.66
N THR A 75 -14.69 -5.85 -7.03
CA THR A 75 -13.89 -6.92 -6.41
C THR A 75 -12.55 -6.35 -5.98
N TRP A 76 -11.95 -7.00 -4.99
CA TRP A 76 -10.63 -6.62 -4.53
C TRP A 76 -9.92 -7.82 -3.94
N VAL A 77 -8.61 -7.72 -3.86
CA VAL A 77 -7.76 -8.73 -3.22
C VAL A 77 -7.06 -8.08 -2.04
N VAL A 78 -7.02 -8.78 -0.93
CA VAL A 78 -6.40 -8.28 0.30
C VAL A 78 -5.00 -8.86 0.42
N PHE A 79 -4.04 -7.98 0.67
CA PHE A 79 -2.65 -8.34 0.85
C PHE A 79 -2.14 -7.85 2.19
N THR A 80 -1.03 -8.42 2.65
CA THR A 80 -0.22 -7.81 3.68
C THR A 80 1.15 -7.48 3.10
N ASP A 81 1.72 -6.39 3.57
CA ASP A 81 3.10 -6.06 3.25
C ASP A 81 4.04 -6.95 4.09
N PRO A 82 5.37 -6.87 3.89
CA PRO A 82 6.30 -7.72 4.66
C PRO A 82 6.23 -7.53 6.18
N GLU A 83 5.67 -6.42 6.64
CA GLU A 83 5.50 -6.18 8.07
C GLU A 83 4.11 -6.54 8.58
N GLY A 84 3.26 -7.09 7.73
CA GLY A 84 1.93 -7.53 8.12
C GLY A 84 0.84 -6.47 7.99
N ASN A 85 1.13 -5.30 7.43
CA ASN A 85 0.12 -4.27 7.24
C ASN A 85 -0.79 -4.60 6.07
N GLU A 86 -2.09 -4.52 6.28
CA GLU A 86 -3.09 -4.86 5.28
C GLU A 86 -3.28 -3.74 4.25
N PHE A 87 -3.47 -4.12 3.00
CA PHE A 87 -3.88 -3.22 1.92
C PHE A 87 -4.61 -4.01 0.85
N CYS A 88 -5.36 -3.32 0.00
CA CYS A 88 -6.18 -3.97 -1.03
C CYS A 88 -5.83 -3.44 -2.43
N ILE A 89 -5.93 -4.32 -3.40
CA ILE A 89 -5.81 -3.94 -4.82
C ILE A 89 -7.01 -4.49 -5.58
#